data_bf6f8f49055eb821390bfa13ff779db7
#
_entry.id   bf6f8f49055eb821390bfa13ff779db7
#
_cell.length_a   1.000
_cell.length_b   1.000
_cell.length_c   1.000
_cell.angle_alpha   90.00
_cell.angle_beta   90.00
_cell.angle_gamma   90.00
#
_symmetry.space_group_name_H-M   'P 1'
#
loop_
_entity.id
_entity.type
_entity.pdbx_description
1 polymer ?
#
loop_
_entity_poly.entity_id
_entity_poly.type
_entity_poly.pdbx_seq_one_letter_code
_entity_poly.pdbx_strand_id
1 'polypeptide(L)'
;MYAVSDAYKKAIQDNTRSYYWTGKITLADGTGYPFENEDIVKGSGYVTRQCCGSNEIELGTVYAAELGITLLTDIDRYSLNGATIALSFHLDIGNGVYEEVPMGIFEISEANRTIKCLEIKAYDYMLRFDADFDEKVTNGVAYDLLLLACEACKVELANTKEELAAMPNGSYVLGVYTENDIESWRDLIFYIAQVLGCFAQIDRTGKLKLTKYGNTPVADIPDTQRFSSSFSDFITRYTAVSSTNVRTKTAEYYALDPDDGLTMNLGTNPLLQFGLAETRKTLLTNILNDIAVIRYVPFDSTTIGNPAFDPGDVITFSGGQADAKQITAVTSITIKVNGKHSLKCVGKNPRLAQAKSKNDKNITGLVNQIEAGKIVVHSYLNASPYTIGSTDTEIVSIEFASNEDTDAQFFASILLEVEADTVEKTGQATGTITIP
;
A
#
# COMPACT_ATOMS: atom_id res chain seq x y z
N MET A 1 -8.32 0.45 -16.87
CA MET A 1 -7.79 0.48 -18.27
C MET A 1 -7.93 1.89 -18.80
N TYR A 2 -6.90 2.40 -19.45
CA TYR A 2 -6.97 3.68 -20.13
C TYR A 2 -8.14 3.68 -21.13
N ALA A 3 -8.84 4.80 -21.23
CA ALA A 3 -10.00 4.92 -22.10
C ALA A 3 -9.56 4.91 -23.57
N VAL A 4 -9.97 3.88 -24.29
CA VAL A 4 -9.68 3.67 -25.72
C VAL A 4 -10.96 3.33 -26.48
N SER A 5 -10.94 3.57 -27.79
CA SER A 5 -12.07 3.27 -28.69
C SER A 5 -12.35 1.76 -28.80
N ASP A 6 -13.55 1.40 -29.24
CA ASP A 6 -13.87 0.00 -29.54
C ASP A 6 -13.07 -0.52 -30.74
N ALA A 7 -12.67 0.36 -31.68
CA ALA A 7 -11.78 0.03 -32.76
C ALA A 7 -10.39 -0.39 -32.22
N TYR A 8 -9.83 0.35 -31.26
CA TYR A 8 -8.60 -0.04 -30.57
C TYR A 8 -8.75 -1.40 -29.88
N LYS A 9 -9.82 -1.59 -29.11
CA LYS A 9 -10.07 -2.86 -28.39
C LYS A 9 -10.10 -4.05 -29.35
N LYS A 10 -10.62 -3.86 -30.56
CA LYS A 10 -10.63 -4.88 -31.58
C LYS A 10 -9.24 -5.07 -32.19
N ALA A 11 -8.58 -4.00 -32.62
CA ALA A 11 -7.27 -4.08 -33.28
C ALA A 11 -6.18 -4.64 -32.35
N ILE A 12 -6.24 -4.34 -31.05
CA ILE A 12 -5.28 -4.86 -30.06
C ILE A 12 -5.43 -6.37 -29.83
N GLN A 13 -6.55 -6.99 -30.25
CA GLN A 13 -6.75 -8.43 -30.17
C GLN A 13 -6.11 -9.18 -31.35
N ASP A 14 -5.76 -8.49 -32.43
CA ASP A 14 -5.15 -9.12 -33.60
C ASP A 14 -3.71 -9.54 -33.30
N ASN A 15 -3.31 -10.72 -33.79
CA ASN A 15 -1.94 -11.21 -33.65
C ASN A 15 -0.94 -10.44 -34.54
N THR A 16 -1.43 -9.85 -35.63
CA THR A 16 -0.64 -8.99 -36.51
C THR A 16 -1.08 -7.55 -36.32
N ARG A 17 -0.21 -6.71 -35.79
CA ARG A 17 -0.49 -5.32 -35.45
C ARG A 17 0.52 -4.40 -36.10
N SER A 18 0.05 -3.26 -36.62
CA SER A 18 0.90 -2.15 -37.00
C SER A 18 0.87 -1.12 -35.88
N TYR A 19 2.04 -0.79 -35.36
CA TYR A 19 2.18 0.17 -34.26
C TYR A 19 3.56 0.81 -34.27
N TYR A 20 3.66 1.94 -33.60
CA TYR A 20 4.94 2.61 -33.35
C TYR A 20 4.92 3.32 -31.99
N TRP A 21 6.10 3.74 -31.55
CA TRP A 21 6.30 4.47 -30.32
C TRP A 21 6.83 5.86 -30.61
N THR A 22 6.38 6.85 -29.86
CA THR A 22 6.92 8.20 -29.85
C THR A 22 7.13 8.65 -28.42
N GLY A 23 7.96 9.67 -28.24
CA GLY A 23 8.11 10.31 -26.97
C GLY A 23 8.72 11.68 -27.08
N LYS A 24 8.82 12.34 -25.93
CA LYS A 24 9.38 13.68 -25.84
C LYS A 24 10.10 13.85 -24.52
N ILE A 25 11.34 14.31 -24.57
CA ILE A 25 12.06 14.86 -23.41
C ILE A 25 11.77 16.35 -23.36
N THR A 26 11.38 16.86 -22.20
CA THR A 26 11.18 18.30 -21.97
C THR A 26 12.11 18.75 -20.88
N LEU A 27 13.04 19.65 -21.18
CA LEU A 27 13.97 20.20 -20.21
C LEU A 27 13.29 21.17 -19.24
N ALA A 28 13.97 21.50 -18.15
CA ALA A 28 13.45 22.43 -17.14
C ALA A 28 13.14 23.83 -17.70
N ASP A 29 13.80 24.25 -18.77
CA ASP A 29 13.55 25.52 -19.48
C ASP A 29 12.39 25.45 -20.48
N GLY A 30 11.75 24.28 -20.63
CA GLY A 30 10.67 24.03 -21.58
C GLY A 30 11.13 23.57 -22.97
N THR A 31 12.42 23.49 -23.24
CA THR A 31 12.96 22.98 -24.52
C THR A 31 12.58 21.52 -24.71
N GLY A 32 11.97 21.17 -25.81
CA GLY A 32 11.47 19.84 -26.10
C GLY A 32 12.31 19.10 -27.15
N TYR A 33 12.64 17.85 -26.88
CA TYR A 33 13.32 16.93 -27.79
C TYR A 33 12.41 15.74 -28.08
N PRO A 34 11.70 15.75 -29.25
CA PRO A 34 10.90 14.58 -29.63
C PRO A 34 11.85 13.44 -30.05
N PHE A 35 11.38 12.22 -29.87
CA PHE A 35 12.04 11.01 -30.37
C PHE A 35 10.99 10.01 -30.89
N GLU A 36 11.40 9.17 -31.79
CA GLU A 36 10.57 8.19 -32.48
C GLU A 36 11.11 6.76 -32.24
N ASN A 37 10.41 5.78 -32.78
CA ASN A 37 10.72 4.37 -32.59
C ASN A 37 12.18 4.01 -32.99
N GLU A 38 12.72 4.69 -34.01
CA GLU A 38 14.07 4.48 -34.53
C GLU A 38 15.17 5.03 -33.61
N ASP A 39 14.83 5.99 -32.76
CA ASP A 39 15.76 6.56 -31.79
C ASP A 39 15.88 5.69 -30.56
N ILE A 40 14.93 4.74 -30.35
CA ILE A 40 14.91 3.87 -29.18
C ILE A 40 15.81 2.64 -29.43
N VAL A 41 16.81 2.45 -28.59
CA VAL A 41 17.66 1.26 -28.67
C VAL A 41 16.82 0.01 -28.44
N LYS A 42 16.90 -0.92 -29.37
CA LYS A 42 16.06 -2.13 -29.38
C LYS A 42 16.18 -2.91 -28.07
N GLY A 43 15.02 -3.14 -27.45
CA GLY A 43 14.89 -3.93 -26.21
C GLY A 43 15.21 -3.17 -24.93
N SER A 44 15.52 -1.89 -24.98
CA SER A 44 15.86 -1.07 -23.80
C SER A 44 14.64 -0.41 -23.15
N GLY A 45 13.56 -0.16 -23.88
CA GLY A 45 12.42 0.61 -23.38
C GLY A 45 11.46 -0.25 -22.56
N TYR A 46 11.09 0.24 -21.37
CA TYR A 46 10.03 -0.36 -20.54
C TYR A 46 9.36 0.66 -19.64
N VAL A 47 8.10 0.37 -19.28
CA VAL A 47 7.37 1.05 -18.20
C VAL A 47 6.86 -0.01 -17.25
N THR A 48 7.16 0.13 -15.96
CA THR A 48 6.65 -0.75 -14.90
C THR A 48 5.72 0.01 -13.99
N ARG A 49 4.55 -0.57 -13.71
CA ARG A 49 3.54 -0.03 -12.80
C ARG A 49 3.03 -1.14 -11.89
N GLN A 50 2.72 -0.81 -10.64
CA GLN A 50 2.15 -1.75 -9.68
C GLN A 50 1.27 -1.06 -8.66
N CYS A 51 0.29 -1.79 -8.12
CA CYS A 51 -0.55 -1.35 -7.01
C CYS A 51 -0.42 -2.23 -5.78
N CYS A 52 0.41 -3.27 -5.82
CA CYS A 52 0.69 -4.15 -4.68
C CYS A 52 2.16 -4.50 -4.64
N GLY A 53 2.64 -4.93 -3.49
CA GLY A 53 3.93 -5.58 -3.34
C GLY A 53 3.97 -6.96 -4.01
N SER A 54 4.93 -7.79 -3.62
CA SER A 54 5.19 -9.08 -4.30
C SER A 54 4.31 -10.24 -3.83
N ASN A 55 3.64 -10.15 -2.70
CA ASN A 55 3.09 -11.30 -1.99
C ASN A 55 1.58 -11.31 -1.83
N GLU A 56 0.94 -10.15 -1.66
CA GLU A 56 -0.49 -10.05 -1.37
C GLU A 56 -1.10 -8.75 -1.90
N ILE A 57 -2.43 -8.71 -1.95
CA ILE A 57 -3.16 -7.49 -2.27
C ILE A 57 -3.13 -6.60 -1.04
N GLU A 58 -2.82 -5.35 -1.24
CA GLU A 58 -2.62 -4.35 -0.20
C GLU A 58 -3.54 -3.15 -0.43
N LEU A 59 -3.89 -2.44 0.64
CA LEU A 59 -4.56 -1.15 0.60
C LEU A 59 -3.59 -0.03 0.95
N GLY A 60 -3.85 1.15 0.42
CA GLY A 60 -3.06 2.34 0.74
C GLY A 60 -1.79 2.49 -0.08
N THR A 61 -1.42 1.52 -0.90
CA THR A 61 -0.15 1.55 -1.62
C THR A 61 0.00 2.78 -2.52
N VAL A 62 1.22 3.30 -2.58
CA VAL A 62 1.63 4.55 -3.24
C VAL A 62 2.90 4.33 -4.05
N TYR A 63 2.91 3.28 -4.88
CA TYR A 63 4.07 2.96 -5.71
C TYR A 63 4.27 3.97 -6.83
N ALA A 64 5.52 4.39 -7.05
CA ALA A 64 5.90 5.15 -8.22
C ALA A 64 6.02 4.22 -9.44
N ALA A 65 5.55 4.68 -10.60
CA ALA A 65 5.85 4.00 -11.85
C ALA A 65 7.26 4.36 -12.33
N GLU A 66 7.92 3.38 -12.94
CA GLU A 66 9.28 3.52 -13.47
C GLU A 66 9.28 3.40 -14.99
N LEU A 67 10.02 4.32 -15.65
CA LEU A 67 10.36 4.24 -17.06
C LEU A 67 11.87 4.09 -17.18
N GLY A 68 12.31 3.04 -17.90
CA GLY A 68 13.69 2.89 -18.34
C GLY A 68 13.73 2.90 -19.87
N ILE A 69 14.65 3.67 -20.48
CA ILE A 69 14.80 3.74 -21.92
C ILE A 69 16.22 4.18 -22.31
N THR A 70 16.73 3.63 -23.39
CA THR A 70 18.00 4.06 -23.97
C THR A 70 17.73 4.68 -25.34
N LEU A 71 18.17 5.89 -25.52
CA LEU A 71 17.97 6.66 -26.76
C LEU A 71 19.28 6.90 -27.50
N LEU A 72 19.23 6.87 -28.83
CA LEU A 72 20.25 7.34 -29.73
C LEU A 72 20.08 8.86 -29.88
N THR A 73 20.85 9.64 -29.14
CA THR A 73 20.69 11.10 -29.10
C THR A 73 21.96 11.77 -28.63
N ASP A 74 22.15 13.03 -29.05
CA ASP A 74 23.29 13.87 -28.68
C ASP A 74 22.95 14.83 -27.50
N ILE A 75 21.77 14.70 -26.87
CA ILE A 75 21.37 15.53 -25.71
C ILE A 75 22.42 15.40 -24.61
N ASP A 76 22.87 16.55 -24.08
CA ASP A 76 23.81 16.58 -22.99
C ASP A 76 23.10 16.05 -21.70
N ARG A 77 23.68 15.03 -21.07
CA ARG A 77 23.13 14.43 -19.84
C ARG A 77 22.97 15.44 -18.70
N TYR A 78 23.82 16.45 -18.62
CA TYR A 78 23.76 17.47 -17.59
C TYR A 78 22.59 18.45 -17.76
N SER A 79 22.05 18.59 -18.97
CA SER A 79 20.84 19.39 -19.23
C SER A 79 19.56 18.71 -18.77
N LEU A 80 19.61 17.43 -18.41
CA LEU A 80 18.45 16.62 -18.00
C LEU A 80 18.06 16.79 -16.53
N ASN A 81 18.77 17.59 -15.76
CA ASN A 81 18.37 17.89 -14.38
C ASN A 81 17.03 18.63 -14.37
N GLY A 82 16.03 18.05 -13.69
CA GLY A 82 14.65 18.56 -13.66
C GLY A 82 13.88 18.40 -14.97
N ALA A 83 14.40 17.59 -15.90
CA ALA A 83 13.70 17.28 -17.15
C ALA A 83 12.67 16.19 -16.95
N THR A 84 11.66 16.19 -17.82
CA THR A 84 10.63 15.14 -17.88
C THR A 84 10.72 14.40 -19.20
N ILE A 85 10.26 13.14 -19.20
CA ILE A 85 10.11 12.31 -20.38
C ILE A 85 8.68 11.76 -20.43
N ALA A 86 8.04 11.89 -21.59
CA ALA A 86 6.76 11.27 -21.92
C ALA A 86 6.95 10.25 -23.04
N LEU A 87 6.22 9.13 -22.94
CA LEU A 87 6.25 8.04 -23.92
C LEU A 87 4.82 7.74 -24.34
N SER A 88 4.57 7.47 -25.62
CA SER A 88 3.27 7.14 -26.18
C SER A 88 3.36 5.96 -27.13
N PHE A 89 2.34 5.13 -27.09
CA PHE A 89 2.12 4.00 -28.00
C PHE A 89 1.02 4.37 -28.98
N HIS A 90 1.23 4.07 -30.28
CA HIS A 90 0.27 4.33 -31.35
C HIS A 90 -0.08 3.03 -32.06
N LEU A 91 -1.37 2.66 -32.06
CA LEU A 91 -1.88 1.46 -32.71
C LEU A 91 -2.71 1.83 -33.94
N ASP A 92 -2.42 1.19 -35.09
CA ASP A 92 -3.29 1.26 -36.26
C ASP A 92 -4.64 0.58 -35.95
N ILE A 93 -5.70 1.36 -35.93
CA ILE A 93 -7.07 0.90 -35.70
C ILE A 93 -7.83 0.62 -36.99
N GLY A 94 -7.13 0.69 -38.12
CA GLY A 94 -7.63 0.43 -39.47
C GLY A 94 -7.45 1.61 -40.40
N ASN A 95 -7.19 1.31 -41.68
CA ASN A 95 -7.02 2.29 -42.77
C ASN A 95 -5.90 3.30 -42.51
N GLY A 96 -4.86 2.96 -41.77
CA GLY A 96 -3.75 3.86 -41.45
C GLY A 96 -4.10 4.95 -40.43
N VAL A 97 -5.21 4.80 -39.72
CA VAL A 97 -5.57 5.68 -38.59
C VAL A 97 -4.98 5.11 -37.31
N TYR A 98 -4.18 5.91 -36.61
CA TYR A 98 -3.52 5.50 -35.39
C TYR A 98 -4.19 6.13 -34.17
N GLU A 99 -4.45 5.30 -33.15
CA GLU A 99 -4.95 5.75 -31.83
C GLU A 99 -3.79 5.74 -30.83
N GLU A 100 -3.62 6.86 -30.15
CA GLU A 100 -2.55 7.06 -29.17
C GLU A 100 -2.95 6.59 -27.78
N VAL A 101 -2.04 5.90 -27.10
CA VAL A 101 -2.13 5.53 -25.70
C VAL A 101 -0.90 6.07 -24.96
N PRO A 102 -1.02 7.14 -24.19
CA PRO A 102 0.10 7.68 -23.42
C PRO A 102 0.53 6.71 -22.32
N MET A 103 1.84 6.60 -22.11
CA MET A 103 2.40 5.75 -21.05
C MET A 103 2.64 6.49 -19.73
N GLY A 104 2.53 7.80 -19.72
CA GLY A 104 2.74 8.64 -18.54
C GLY A 104 3.77 9.73 -18.76
N ILE A 105 3.93 10.55 -17.74
CA ILE A 105 4.95 11.59 -17.65
C ILE A 105 5.85 11.25 -16.48
N PHE A 106 7.16 11.23 -16.72
CA PHE A 106 8.15 10.77 -15.74
C PHE A 106 9.24 11.83 -15.58
N GLU A 107 9.71 12.05 -14.35
CA GLU A 107 10.87 12.89 -14.05
C GLU A 107 12.15 12.08 -14.18
N ILE A 108 13.12 12.60 -14.90
CA ILE A 108 14.40 11.93 -15.15
C ILE A 108 15.23 11.97 -13.87
N SER A 109 15.51 10.78 -13.31
CA SER A 109 16.32 10.63 -12.10
C SER A 109 17.77 10.28 -12.40
N GLU A 110 18.01 9.49 -13.44
CA GLU A 110 19.35 9.07 -13.86
C GLU A 110 19.49 9.18 -15.38
N ALA A 111 20.65 9.65 -15.83
CA ALA A 111 20.99 9.72 -17.23
C ALA A 111 22.48 9.36 -17.44
N ASN A 112 22.73 8.22 -18.05
CA ASN A 112 24.07 7.69 -18.30
C ASN A 112 24.39 7.75 -19.79
N ARG A 113 25.51 8.40 -20.15
CA ARG A 113 25.97 8.53 -21.53
C ARG A 113 26.97 7.43 -21.86
N THR A 114 26.70 6.66 -22.92
CA THR A 114 27.65 5.73 -23.53
C THR A 114 27.79 6.08 -25.01
N ILE A 115 28.93 6.59 -25.41
CA ILE A 115 29.26 7.03 -26.80
C ILE A 115 28.11 7.77 -27.50
N LYS A 116 27.21 7.05 -28.19
CA LYS A 116 26.06 7.61 -28.93
C LYS A 116 24.70 7.38 -28.24
N CYS A 117 24.70 6.70 -27.12
CA CYS A 117 23.46 6.32 -26.40
C CYS A 117 23.33 7.10 -25.09
N LEU A 118 22.12 7.45 -24.77
CA LEU A 118 21.72 8.02 -23.48
C LEU A 118 20.76 7.04 -22.80
N GLU A 119 21.21 6.41 -21.72
CA GLU A 119 20.39 5.54 -20.88
C GLU A 119 19.70 6.40 -19.83
N ILE A 120 18.37 6.36 -19.81
CA ILE A 120 17.52 7.17 -18.93
C ILE A 120 16.74 6.25 -18.03
N LYS A 121 16.70 6.60 -16.73
CA LYS A 121 15.79 6.07 -15.75
C LYS A 121 14.97 7.20 -15.15
N ALA A 122 13.66 7.05 -15.14
CA ALA A 122 12.74 8.09 -14.72
C ALA A 122 11.59 7.51 -13.93
N TYR A 123 11.02 8.31 -13.03
CA TYR A 123 9.88 7.95 -12.18
C TYR A 123 8.75 8.95 -12.37
N ASP A 124 7.52 8.50 -12.13
CA ASP A 124 6.38 9.39 -12.15
C ASP A 124 6.37 10.36 -10.95
N TYR A 125 5.39 11.25 -10.91
CA TYR A 125 5.32 12.31 -9.89
C TYR A 125 5.02 11.81 -8.46
N MET A 126 4.88 10.50 -8.23
CA MET A 126 4.70 9.96 -6.89
C MET A 126 5.87 10.30 -5.96
N LEU A 127 7.10 10.37 -6.49
CA LEU A 127 8.28 10.75 -5.70
C LEU A 127 8.25 12.19 -5.18
N ARG A 128 7.44 13.07 -5.77
CA ARG A 128 7.28 14.44 -5.25
C ARG A 128 6.63 14.45 -3.86
N PHE A 129 5.81 13.44 -3.56
CA PHE A 129 5.14 13.30 -2.28
C PHE A 129 6.06 12.77 -1.16
N ASP A 130 7.32 12.44 -1.46
CA ASP A 130 8.34 12.13 -0.45
C ASP A 130 8.83 13.40 0.29
N ALA A 131 8.31 14.58 -0.06
CA ALA A 131 8.54 15.81 0.67
C ALA A 131 7.95 15.74 2.08
N ASP A 132 8.63 16.39 3.02
CA ASP A 132 8.27 16.42 4.45
C ASP A 132 6.84 16.95 4.64
N PHE A 133 6.10 16.26 5.51
CA PHE A 133 4.78 16.70 5.96
C PHE A 133 4.93 17.72 7.10
N ASP A 134 4.88 19.01 6.77
CA ASP A 134 5.07 20.11 7.70
C ASP A 134 3.78 20.86 8.08
N GLU A 135 2.63 20.40 7.57
CA GLU A 135 1.35 21.04 7.80
C GLU A 135 0.77 20.77 9.20
N LYS A 136 0.15 21.81 9.76
CA LYS A 136 -0.54 21.75 11.06
C LYS A 136 -2.02 21.40 10.93
N VAL A 137 -2.37 20.58 9.93
CA VAL A 137 -3.76 20.16 9.71
C VAL A 137 -4.16 19.16 10.79
N THR A 138 -5.27 19.42 11.46
CA THR A 138 -5.78 18.57 12.54
C THR A 138 -6.90 17.64 12.10
N ASN A 139 -7.66 18.02 11.07
CA ASN A 139 -8.76 17.22 10.53
C ASN A 139 -9.19 17.69 9.14
N GLY A 140 -9.88 16.84 8.41
CA GLY A 140 -10.45 17.12 7.09
C GLY A 140 -11.13 15.90 6.50
N VAL A 141 -11.94 16.06 5.48
CA VAL A 141 -12.39 14.95 4.65
C VAL A 141 -11.27 14.54 3.70
N ALA A 142 -11.29 13.29 3.24
CA ALA A 142 -10.23 12.75 2.39
C ALA A 142 -9.89 13.64 1.19
N TYR A 143 -10.91 14.20 0.52
CA TYR A 143 -10.70 15.12 -0.61
C TYR A 143 -9.87 16.34 -0.24
N ASP A 144 -10.21 17.02 0.86
CA ASP A 144 -9.54 18.26 1.26
C ASP A 144 -8.09 17.98 1.68
N LEU A 145 -7.81 16.86 2.38
CA LEU A 145 -6.46 16.44 2.76
C LEU A 145 -5.60 16.07 1.54
N LEU A 146 -6.18 15.37 0.56
CA LEU A 146 -5.49 15.03 -0.69
C LEU A 146 -5.20 16.28 -1.53
N LEU A 147 -6.12 17.26 -1.53
CA LEU A 147 -5.90 18.51 -2.24
C LEU A 147 -4.72 19.30 -1.65
N LEU A 148 -4.60 19.34 -0.31
CA LEU A 148 -3.44 19.94 0.37
C LEU A 148 -2.13 19.25 -0.03
N ALA A 149 -2.10 17.91 -0.04
CA ALA A 149 -0.93 17.16 -0.49
C ALA A 149 -0.57 17.48 -1.94
N CYS A 150 -1.58 17.56 -2.80
CA CYS A 150 -1.41 17.89 -4.23
C CYS A 150 -0.88 19.31 -4.43
N GLU A 151 -1.37 20.29 -3.68
CA GLU A 151 -0.91 21.68 -3.72
C GLU A 151 0.53 21.81 -3.23
N ALA A 152 0.87 21.19 -2.09
CA ALA A 152 2.23 21.19 -1.54
C ALA A 152 3.25 20.59 -2.51
N CYS A 153 2.90 19.48 -3.16
CA CYS A 153 3.80 18.73 -4.04
C CYS A 153 3.68 19.12 -5.52
N LYS A 154 2.84 20.09 -5.88
CA LYS A 154 2.60 20.56 -7.26
C LYS A 154 2.20 19.43 -8.22
N VAL A 155 1.27 18.61 -7.77
CA VAL A 155 0.65 17.53 -8.54
C VAL A 155 -0.85 17.78 -8.52
N GLU A 156 -1.54 17.60 -9.63
CA GLU A 156 -2.99 17.75 -9.67
C GLU A 156 -3.69 16.48 -9.15
N LEU A 157 -4.86 16.64 -8.54
CA LEU A 157 -5.73 15.53 -8.15
C LEU A 157 -6.64 15.17 -9.33
N ALA A 158 -6.67 13.89 -9.72
CA ALA A 158 -7.51 13.41 -10.83
C ALA A 158 -8.96 13.17 -10.40
N ASN A 159 -9.15 12.66 -9.16
CA ASN A 159 -10.49 12.36 -8.66
C ASN A 159 -11.26 13.63 -8.30
N THR A 160 -12.54 13.65 -8.65
CA THR A 160 -13.45 14.71 -8.18
C THR A 160 -13.84 14.50 -6.72
N LYS A 161 -14.41 15.54 -6.12
CA LYS A 161 -14.89 15.47 -4.73
C LYS A 161 -16.02 14.44 -4.57
N GLU A 162 -16.88 14.34 -5.57
CA GLU A 162 -18.00 13.40 -5.62
C GLU A 162 -17.52 11.95 -5.73
N GLU A 163 -16.49 11.70 -6.55
CA GLU A 163 -15.89 10.37 -6.71
C GLU A 163 -15.27 9.89 -5.40
N LEU A 164 -14.50 10.74 -4.71
CA LEU A 164 -13.90 10.39 -3.42
C LEU A 164 -14.95 10.26 -2.31
N ALA A 165 -15.98 11.11 -2.29
CA ALA A 165 -17.07 11.01 -1.33
C ALA A 165 -17.89 9.71 -1.49
N ALA A 166 -17.93 9.14 -2.70
CA ALA A 166 -18.59 7.86 -2.98
C ALA A 166 -17.75 6.63 -2.59
N MET A 167 -16.47 6.80 -2.26
CA MET A 167 -15.63 5.72 -1.74
C MET A 167 -15.97 5.39 -0.28
N PRO A 168 -15.62 4.21 0.24
CA PRO A 168 -15.74 3.93 1.66
C PRO A 168 -15.14 5.07 2.49
N ASN A 169 -15.89 5.52 3.49
CA ASN A 169 -15.44 6.57 4.41
C ASN A 169 -15.11 7.95 3.78
N GLY A 170 -15.33 8.15 2.49
CA GLY A 170 -14.94 9.37 1.77
C GLY A 170 -15.59 10.66 2.26
N SER A 171 -16.75 10.57 2.90
CA SER A 171 -17.48 11.70 3.50
C SER A 171 -17.22 11.89 4.99
N TYR A 172 -16.44 11.00 5.63
CA TYR A 172 -16.11 11.13 7.04
C TYR A 172 -14.99 12.14 7.26
N VAL A 173 -15.09 12.89 8.34
CA VAL A 173 -13.99 13.75 8.79
C VAL A 173 -12.95 12.86 9.44
N LEU A 174 -11.75 12.86 8.86
CA LEU A 174 -10.59 12.15 9.35
C LEU A 174 -9.80 13.10 10.26
N GLY A 175 -9.29 12.57 11.36
CA GLY A 175 -8.43 13.35 12.25
C GLY A 175 -6.96 13.01 11.99
N VAL A 176 -6.17 14.05 11.75
CA VAL A 176 -4.71 13.92 11.74
C VAL A 176 -4.23 14.10 13.18
N TYR A 177 -3.80 13.03 13.80
CA TYR A 177 -3.37 13.05 15.20
C TYR A 177 -1.97 13.66 15.30
N THR A 178 -1.76 14.61 16.19
CA THR A 178 -0.53 15.44 16.26
C THR A 178 0.72 14.70 16.77
N GLU A 179 0.56 13.49 17.32
CA GLU A 179 1.66 12.63 17.76
C GLU A 179 1.94 11.50 16.78
N ASN A 180 1.64 11.72 15.50
CA ASN A 180 1.69 10.69 14.47
C ASN A 180 3.03 10.61 13.77
N ASP A 181 3.34 9.38 13.36
CA ASP A 181 4.44 9.02 12.48
C ASP A 181 4.13 9.32 11.00
N ILE A 182 3.50 10.47 10.68
CA ILE A 182 3.36 10.95 9.30
C ILE A 182 4.56 11.83 9.01
N GLU A 183 5.55 11.30 8.30
CA GLU A 183 6.79 11.99 7.99
C GLU A 183 6.70 12.73 6.66
N SER A 184 5.98 12.15 5.69
CA SER A 184 5.87 12.67 4.33
C SER A 184 4.42 12.83 3.86
N TRP A 185 4.21 13.62 2.82
CA TRP A 185 2.92 13.70 2.14
C TRP A 185 2.50 12.35 1.56
N ARG A 186 3.48 11.51 1.16
CA ARG A 186 3.23 10.16 0.67
C ARG A 186 2.65 9.26 1.75
N ASP A 187 3.10 9.39 3.00
CA ASP A 187 2.52 8.66 4.13
C ASP A 187 1.07 9.07 4.38
N LEU A 188 0.77 10.37 4.29
CA LEU A 188 -0.61 10.85 4.40
C LEU A 188 -1.50 10.25 3.33
N ILE A 189 -1.05 10.25 2.06
CA ILE A 189 -1.80 9.62 0.94
C ILE A 189 -1.99 8.13 1.18
N PHE A 190 -0.95 7.43 1.65
CA PHE A 190 -1.02 6.01 2.00
C PHE A 190 -2.13 5.74 3.03
N TYR A 191 -2.16 6.49 4.12
CA TYR A 191 -3.16 6.33 5.17
C TYR A 191 -4.58 6.70 4.70
N ILE A 192 -4.72 7.77 3.92
CA ILE A 192 -6.02 8.14 3.33
C ILE A 192 -6.51 7.04 2.39
N ALA A 193 -5.65 6.52 1.51
CA ALA A 193 -6.03 5.46 0.57
C ALA A 193 -6.44 4.16 1.29
N GLN A 194 -5.81 3.82 2.42
CA GLN A 194 -6.27 2.71 3.27
C GLN A 194 -7.68 2.95 3.82
N VAL A 195 -7.96 4.15 4.34
CA VAL A 195 -9.29 4.52 4.88
C VAL A 195 -10.36 4.45 3.80
N LEU A 196 -10.00 4.80 2.56
CA LEU A 196 -10.90 4.75 1.41
C LEU A 196 -11.00 3.35 0.78
N GLY A 197 -10.28 2.34 1.29
CA GLY A 197 -10.28 0.98 0.75
C GLY A 197 -9.66 0.85 -0.64
N CYS A 198 -8.70 1.70 -0.99
CA CYS A 198 -8.14 1.82 -2.33
C CYS A 198 -6.60 1.86 -2.32
N PHE A 199 -6.00 2.06 -3.47
CA PHE A 199 -4.60 2.39 -3.67
C PHE A 199 -4.48 3.71 -4.44
N ALA A 200 -3.32 4.36 -4.35
CA ALA A 200 -3.03 5.60 -5.07
C ALA A 200 -1.93 5.39 -6.10
N GLN A 201 -2.03 6.06 -7.22
CA GLN A 201 -1.06 6.04 -8.31
C GLN A 201 -1.08 7.38 -9.03
N ILE A 202 -0.02 7.67 -9.79
CA ILE A 202 -0.05 8.75 -10.77
C ILE A 202 -0.64 8.22 -12.06
N ASP A 203 -1.66 8.89 -12.56
CA ASP A 203 -2.28 8.53 -13.81
C ASP A 203 -1.38 8.90 -15.02
N ARG A 204 -1.81 8.55 -16.21
CA ARG A 204 -1.03 8.76 -17.42
C ARG A 204 -0.88 10.23 -17.83
N THR A 205 -1.65 11.12 -17.22
CA THR A 205 -1.59 12.58 -17.42
C THR A 205 -0.76 13.30 -16.35
N GLY A 206 -0.19 12.54 -15.39
CA GLY A 206 0.63 13.08 -14.32
C GLY A 206 -0.14 13.54 -13.09
N LYS A 207 -1.39 13.08 -12.90
CA LYS A 207 -2.24 13.46 -11.77
C LYS A 207 -2.32 12.33 -10.74
N LEU A 208 -2.43 12.69 -9.47
CA LEU A 208 -2.71 11.74 -8.40
C LEU A 208 -4.11 11.16 -8.56
N LYS A 209 -4.22 9.85 -8.60
CA LYS A 209 -5.49 9.13 -8.74
C LYS A 209 -5.61 8.01 -7.72
N LEU A 210 -6.71 8.01 -6.99
CA LEU A 210 -7.09 6.94 -6.09
C LEU A 210 -8.01 5.97 -6.84
N THR A 211 -7.74 4.67 -6.73
CA THR A 211 -8.44 3.63 -7.49
C THR A 211 -8.82 2.47 -6.56
N LYS A 212 -10.09 2.07 -6.59
CA LYS A 212 -10.61 0.91 -5.85
C LYS A 212 -10.37 -0.39 -6.62
N TYR A 213 -10.28 -1.48 -5.89
CA TYR A 213 -10.38 -2.81 -6.50
C TYR A 213 -11.82 -3.09 -6.95
N GLY A 214 -11.97 -3.63 -8.14
CA GLY A 214 -13.26 -3.92 -8.74
C GLY A 214 -13.49 -5.41 -8.96
N ASN A 215 -14.63 -5.74 -9.57
CA ASN A 215 -14.98 -7.12 -9.95
C ASN A 215 -15.52 -7.23 -11.38
N THR A 216 -15.49 -6.14 -12.14
CA THR A 216 -16.00 -6.10 -13.51
C THR A 216 -14.85 -6.19 -14.50
N PRO A 217 -14.75 -7.27 -15.30
CA PRO A 217 -13.68 -7.40 -16.28
C PRO A 217 -13.76 -6.32 -17.37
N VAL A 218 -12.61 -5.71 -17.65
CA VAL A 218 -12.46 -4.70 -18.73
C VAL A 218 -11.98 -5.32 -20.04
N ALA A 219 -11.39 -6.52 -19.98
CA ALA A 219 -10.90 -7.25 -21.15
C ALA A 219 -10.76 -8.75 -20.85
N ASP A 220 -10.71 -9.55 -21.93
CA ASP A 220 -10.32 -10.96 -21.92
C ASP A 220 -8.99 -11.13 -22.65
N ILE A 221 -8.12 -12.01 -22.16
CA ILE A 221 -6.86 -12.37 -22.79
C ILE A 221 -6.90 -13.84 -23.24
N PRO A 222 -7.13 -14.10 -24.53
CA PRO A 222 -7.20 -15.45 -25.07
C PRO A 222 -5.81 -16.11 -25.09
N ASP A 223 -5.79 -17.44 -25.20
CA ASP A 223 -4.55 -18.22 -25.26
C ASP A 223 -3.64 -17.84 -26.44
N THR A 224 -4.23 -17.42 -27.56
CA THR A 224 -3.51 -16.94 -28.75
C THR A 224 -2.66 -15.69 -28.50
N GLN A 225 -2.93 -14.93 -27.44
CA GLN A 225 -2.18 -13.74 -27.05
C GLN A 225 -1.15 -13.98 -25.94
N ARG A 226 -1.04 -15.20 -25.45
CA ARG A 226 -0.16 -15.55 -24.34
C ARG A 226 1.03 -16.37 -24.81
N PHE A 227 2.24 -15.99 -24.41
CA PHE A 227 3.45 -16.79 -24.60
C PHE A 227 3.65 -17.79 -23.47
N SER A 228 3.33 -17.38 -22.24
CA SER A 228 3.32 -18.20 -21.05
C SER A 228 2.30 -17.68 -20.06
N SER A 229 1.70 -18.60 -19.31
CA SER A 229 0.79 -18.25 -18.23
C SER A 229 0.80 -19.34 -17.18
N SER A 230 0.80 -18.91 -15.93
CA SER A 230 0.54 -19.77 -14.78
C SER A 230 -0.61 -19.20 -13.97
N PHE A 231 -1.49 -20.06 -13.50
CA PHE A 231 -2.66 -19.66 -12.70
C PHE A 231 -2.65 -20.48 -11.41
N SER A 232 -2.96 -19.81 -10.31
CA SER A 232 -3.15 -20.51 -9.03
C SER A 232 -4.44 -21.32 -9.04
N ASP A 233 -4.50 -22.39 -8.26
CA ASP A 233 -5.67 -23.24 -8.06
C ASP A 233 -6.61 -22.73 -6.94
N PHE A 234 -6.39 -21.51 -6.48
CA PHE A 234 -7.15 -20.87 -5.41
C PHE A 234 -7.57 -19.46 -5.77
N ILE A 235 -8.59 -19.00 -5.09
CA ILE A 235 -9.09 -17.62 -5.18
C ILE A 235 -8.64 -16.86 -3.94
N THR A 236 -7.90 -15.77 -4.14
CA THR A 236 -7.61 -14.80 -3.09
C THR A 236 -8.85 -13.99 -2.80
N ARG A 237 -9.30 -13.98 -1.55
CA ARG A 237 -10.46 -13.23 -1.07
C ARG A 237 -10.24 -12.77 0.36
N TYR A 238 -10.83 -11.63 0.69
CA TYR A 238 -10.77 -11.04 2.02
C TYR A 238 -12.15 -11.07 2.65
N THR A 239 -12.24 -11.61 3.88
CA THR A 239 -13.47 -11.70 4.66
C THR A 239 -13.35 -11.05 6.02
N ALA A 240 -12.18 -10.53 6.35
CA ALA A 240 -11.94 -9.81 7.58
C ALA A 240 -11.01 -8.62 7.35
N VAL A 241 -11.09 -7.65 8.26
CA VAL A 241 -10.19 -6.51 8.38
C VAL A 241 -9.69 -6.39 9.81
N SER A 242 -8.44 -6.01 9.98
CA SER A 242 -7.87 -5.70 11.28
C SER A 242 -7.08 -4.40 11.25
N SER A 243 -7.12 -3.65 12.35
CA SER A 243 -6.32 -2.45 12.56
C SER A 243 -5.94 -2.33 14.03
N THR A 244 -4.73 -1.87 14.30
CA THR A 244 -4.25 -1.66 15.65
C THR A 244 -4.71 -0.31 16.19
N ASN A 245 -5.36 -0.31 17.34
CA ASN A 245 -5.73 0.89 18.04
C ASN A 245 -4.54 1.37 18.90
N VAL A 246 -4.06 2.58 18.62
CA VAL A 246 -2.88 3.14 19.32
C VAL A 246 -3.12 3.36 20.81
N ARG A 247 -4.34 3.75 21.20
CA ARG A 247 -4.70 4.08 22.58
C ARG A 247 -4.76 2.84 23.46
N THR A 248 -5.49 1.81 22.98
CA THR A 248 -5.69 0.56 23.73
C THR A 248 -4.59 -0.45 23.51
N LYS A 249 -3.71 -0.22 22.51
CA LYS A 249 -2.70 -1.19 22.06
C LYS A 249 -3.29 -2.53 21.63
N THR A 250 -4.57 -2.57 21.28
CA THR A 250 -5.30 -3.77 20.89
C THR A 250 -5.58 -3.77 19.39
N ALA A 251 -5.55 -4.95 18.78
CA ALA A 251 -6.00 -5.12 17.42
C ALA A 251 -7.53 -5.23 17.37
N GLU A 252 -8.17 -4.30 16.69
CA GLU A 252 -9.59 -4.37 16.36
C GLU A 252 -9.75 -5.29 15.15
N TYR A 253 -10.68 -6.24 15.23
CA TYR A 253 -10.91 -7.25 14.20
C TYR A 253 -12.40 -7.33 13.88
N TYR A 254 -12.73 -7.23 12.61
CA TYR A 254 -14.11 -7.36 12.11
C TYR A 254 -14.13 -8.30 10.91
N ALA A 255 -15.10 -9.22 10.90
CA ALA A 255 -15.22 -10.24 9.86
C ALA A 255 -16.65 -10.35 9.33
N LEU A 256 -16.77 -10.82 8.09
CA LEU A 256 -18.03 -11.25 7.50
C LEU A 256 -18.41 -12.65 8.01
N ASP A 257 -19.65 -13.04 7.79
CA ASP A 257 -20.12 -14.39 8.03
C ASP A 257 -20.47 -15.06 6.69
N PRO A 258 -19.77 -16.15 6.29
CA PRO A 258 -18.67 -16.81 7.01
C PRO A 258 -17.32 -16.08 6.88
N ASP A 259 -16.49 -16.17 7.93
CA ASP A 259 -15.08 -15.74 7.90
C ASP A 259 -14.19 -16.89 7.41
N ASP A 260 -14.14 -17.07 6.11
CA ASP A 260 -13.44 -18.17 5.45
C ASP A 260 -12.36 -17.70 4.43
N GLY A 261 -12.06 -16.40 4.43
CA GLY A 261 -11.05 -15.75 3.59
C GLY A 261 -9.79 -15.32 4.35
N LEU A 262 -9.15 -14.32 3.82
CA LEU A 262 -7.99 -13.66 4.42
C LEU A 262 -8.42 -12.46 5.25
N THR A 263 -7.57 -12.06 6.17
CA THR A 263 -7.70 -10.80 6.91
C THR A 263 -6.86 -9.72 6.23
N MET A 264 -7.48 -8.59 5.88
CA MET A 264 -6.77 -7.39 5.45
C MET A 264 -6.24 -6.66 6.70
N ASN A 265 -4.95 -6.70 6.90
CA ASN A 265 -4.31 -6.04 8.04
C ASN A 265 -3.87 -4.64 7.64
N LEU A 266 -4.47 -3.62 8.23
CA LEU A 266 -4.14 -2.21 8.00
C LEU A 266 -3.03 -1.71 8.93
N GLY A 267 -2.57 -2.55 9.88
CA GLY A 267 -1.61 -2.12 10.88
C GLY A 267 -2.13 -0.94 11.72
N THR A 268 -1.24 -0.04 12.07
CA THR A 268 -1.58 1.22 12.74
C THR A 268 -1.80 2.30 11.69
N ASN A 269 -3.06 2.72 11.50
CA ASN A 269 -3.39 3.85 10.64
C ASN A 269 -3.78 5.05 11.52
N PRO A 270 -3.01 6.14 11.51
CA PRO A 270 -3.26 7.31 12.37
C PRO A 270 -4.64 7.94 12.15
N LEU A 271 -5.15 7.92 10.93
CA LEU A 271 -6.44 8.52 10.59
C LEU A 271 -7.63 7.71 11.11
N LEU A 272 -7.43 6.43 11.44
CA LEU A 272 -8.44 5.55 12.07
C LEU A 272 -8.44 5.64 13.60
N GLN A 273 -7.51 6.38 14.21
CA GLN A 273 -7.41 6.52 15.68
C GLN A 273 -8.38 7.56 16.25
N PHE A 274 -9.04 8.33 15.38
CA PHE A 274 -9.95 9.39 15.78
C PHE A 274 -11.36 8.86 16.07
N GLY A 275 -12.03 9.47 17.05
CA GLY A 275 -13.42 9.19 17.36
C GLY A 275 -13.65 8.07 18.38
N LEU A 276 -14.92 7.75 18.59
CA LEU A 276 -15.37 6.70 19.48
C LEU A 276 -15.15 5.30 18.87
N ALA A 277 -15.19 4.27 19.68
CA ALA A 277 -15.05 2.87 19.26
C ALA A 277 -16.08 2.50 18.16
N GLU A 278 -17.32 2.95 18.28
CA GLU A 278 -18.37 2.72 17.27
C GLU A 278 -18.06 3.40 15.93
N THR A 279 -17.44 4.59 15.94
CA THR A 279 -17.01 5.26 14.71
C THR A 279 -15.91 4.46 14.01
N ARG A 280 -14.89 4.00 14.74
CA ARG A 280 -13.82 3.17 14.19
C ARG A 280 -14.35 1.85 13.64
N LYS A 281 -15.27 1.18 14.38
CA LYS A 281 -15.95 -0.01 13.90
C LYS A 281 -16.68 0.24 12.58
N THR A 282 -17.39 1.35 12.47
CA THR A 282 -18.10 1.73 11.24
C THR A 282 -17.11 1.92 10.09
N LEU A 283 -16.02 2.67 10.30
CA LEU A 283 -15.00 2.89 9.28
C LEU A 283 -14.37 1.59 8.79
N LEU A 284 -13.99 0.69 9.70
CA LEU A 284 -13.40 -0.61 9.37
C LEU A 284 -14.41 -1.53 8.67
N THR A 285 -15.67 -1.53 9.10
CA THR A 285 -16.73 -2.30 8.45
C THR A 285 -17.01 -1.81 7.03
N ASN A 286 -16.97 -0.50 6.78
CA ASN A 286 -17.11 0.05 5.45
C ASN A 286 -15.97 -0.39 4.51
N ILE A 287 -14.74 -0.39 5.01
CA ILE A 287 -13.57 -0.91 4.26
C ILE A 287 -13.78 -2.40 3.96
N LEU A 288 -14.17 -3.20 4.98
CA LEU A 288 -14.38 -4.64 4.81
C LEU A 288 -15.44 -4.95 3.74
N ASN A 289 -16.56 -4.26 3.76
CA ASN A 289 -17.63 -4.44 2.78
C ASN A 289 -17.17 -4.11 1.36
N ASP A 290 -16.30 -3.13 1.21
CA ASP A 290 -15.77 -2.74 -0.11
C ASP A 290 -14.75 -3.76 -0.63
N ILE A 291 -13.81 -4.21 0.20
CA ILE A 291 -12.79 -5.19 -0.22
C ILE A 291 -13.34 -6.62 -0.40
N ALA A 292 -14.55 -6.90 0.08
CA ALA A 292 -15.21 -8.20 -0.12
C ALA A 292 -15.47 -8.54 -1.60
N VAL A 293 -15.42 -7.54 -2.48
CA VAL A 293 -15.48 -7.74 -3.94
C VAL A 293 -14.24 -8.43 -4.51
N ILE A 294 -13.11 -8.37 -3.79
CA ILE A 294 -11.85 -8.98 -4.21
C ILE A 294 -12.00 -10.50 -4.18
N ARG A 295 -12.05 -11.10 -5.37
CA ARG A 295 -12.11 -12.54 -5.60
C ARG A 295 -11.27 -12.88 -6.81
N TYR A 296 -9.97 -12.81 -6.69
CA TYR A 296 -9.04 -12.90 -7.80
C TYR A 296 -8.25 -14.20 -7.78
N VAL A 297 -8.10 -14.82 -8.96
CA VAL A 297 -7.16 -15.92 -9.16
C VAL A 297 -5.78 -15.30 -9.39
N PRO A 298 -4.79 -15.53 -8.52
CA PRO A 298 -3.43 -15.08 -8.77
C PRO A 298 -2.85 -15.71 -10.03
N PHE A 299 -2.13 -14.91 -10.81
CA PHE A 299 -1.52 -15.37 -12.06
C PHE A 299 -0.19 -14.66 -12.33
N ASP A 300 0.60 -15.24 -13.21
CA ASP A 300 1.76 -14.65 -13.86
C ASP A 300 1.69 -14.98 -15.35
N SER A 301 1.71 -13.98 -16.21
CA SER A 301 1.57 -14.16 -17.64
C SER A 301 2.45 -13.23 -18.45
N THR A 302 3.05 -13.78 -19.49
CA THR A 302 3.74 -13.01 -20.54
C THR A 302 2.89 -13.03 -21.79
N THR A 303 2.53 -11.85 -22.28
CA THR A 303 1.57 -11.67 -23.40
C THR A 303 2.17 -10.86 -24.54
N ILE A 304 1.49 -10.84 -25.68
CA ILE A 304 1.81 -9.91 -26.78
C ILE A 304 1.70 -8.46 -26.27
N GLY A 305 0.76 -8.21 -25.34
CA GLY A 305 0.60 -6.95 -24.64
C GLY A 305 -0.55 -6.08 -25.12
N ASN A 306 -1.13 -5.39 -24.17
CA ASN A 306 -2.04 -4.27 -24.39
C ASN A 306 -1.57 -3.08 -23.53
N PRO A 307 -0.97 -2.07 -24.14
CA PRO A 307 -0.47 -0.90 -23.43
C PRO A 307 -1.54 -0.09 -22.69
N ALA A 308 -2.83 -0.31 -22.98
CA ALA A 308 -3.92 0.39 -22.31
C ALA A 308 -4.25 -0.17 -20.89
N PHE A 309 -3.66 -1.31 -20.48
CA PHE A 309 -3.87 -1.85 -19.13
C PHE A 309 -3.17 -1.00 -18.07
N ASP A 310 -3.86 -0.85 -16.93
CA ASP A 310 -3.35 -0.22 -15.73
C ASP A 310 -3.44 -1.18 -14.51
N PRO A 311 -2.64 -0.99 -13.46
CA PRO A 311 -2.84 -1.68 -12.20
C PRO A 311 -4.26 -1.46 -11.66
N GLY A 312 -4.86 -2.53 -11.11
CA GLY A 312 -6.25 -2.54 -10.64
C GLY A 312 -7.26 -2.96 -11.70
N ASP A 313 -6.88 -3.05 -12.98
CA ASP A 313 -7.78 -3.55 -14.02
C ASP A 313 -8.15 -5.02 -13.77
N VAL A 314 -9.44 -5.29 -13.77
CA VAL A 314 -9.97 -6.65 -13.69
C VAL A 314 -10.03 -7.24 -15.09
N ILE A 315 -9.49 -8.44 -15.25
CA ILE A 315 -9.43 -9.14 -16.52
C ILE A 315 -9.90 -10.59 -16.39
N THR A 316 -10.19 -11.22 -17.52
CA THR A 316 -10.41 -12.67 -17.64
C THR A 316 -9.36 -13.27 -18.58
N PHE A 317 -9.21 -14.57 -18.51
CA PHE A 317 -8.42 -15.36 -19.44
C PHE A 317 -9.30 -16.41 -20.08
N SER A 318 -9.17 -16.63 -21.39
CA SER A 318 -9.89 -17.66 -22.11
C SER A 318 -8.96 -18.57 -22.88
N GLY A 319 -9.39 -19.81 -23.11
CA GLY A 319 -8.62 -20.84 -23.82
C GLY A 319 -7.46 -21.43 -23.01
N GLY A 320 -6.84 -22.46 -23.54
CA GLY A 320 -5.75 -23.19 -22.89
C GLY A 320 -6.21 -23.81 -21.56
N GLN A 321 -5.45 -23.57 -20.49
CA GLN A 321 -5.74 -24.06 -19.13
C GLN A 321 -6.40 -23.00 -18.23
N ALA A 322 -6.81 -21.87 -18.80
CA ALA A 322 -7.47 -20.81 -18.05
C ALA A 322 -8.98 -21.14 -17.87
N ASP A 323 -9.51 -20.82 -16.69
CA ASP A 323 -10.94 -20.85 -16.44
C ASP A 323 -11.55 -19.47 -16.73
N ALA A 324 -12.25 -19.35 -17.85
CA ALA A 324 -12.89 -18.10 -18.28
C ALA A 324 -13.97 -17.57 -17.33
N LYS A 325 -14.42 -18.36 -16.36
CA LYS A 325 -15.38 -17.93 -15.33
C LYS A 325 -14.71 -17.24 -14.14
N GLN A 326 -13.41 -17.38 -14.02
CA GLN A 326 -12.65 -16.77 -12.95
C GLN A 326 -12.19 -15.38 -13.37
N ILE A 327 -12.31 -14.44 -12.45
CA ILE A 327 -11.79 -13.09 -12.63
C ILE A 327 -10.45 -12.94 -11.92
N THR A 328 -9.65 -12.03 -12.43
CA THR A 328 -8.40 -11.65 -11.80
C THR A 328 -8.17 -10.16 -11.98
N ALA A 329 -7.15 -9.60 -11.33
CA ALA A 329 -6.78 -8.20 -11.47
C ALA A 329 -5.29 -8.05 -11.81
N VAL A 330 -4.95 -7.05 -12.57
CA VAL A 330 -3.55 -6.69 -12.83
C VAL A 330 -3.00 -5.96 -11.61
N THR A 331 -2.18 -6.62 -10.79
CA THR A 331 -1.53 -5.96 -9.64
C THR A 331 -0.18 -5.36 -10.01
N SER A 332 0.48 -5.90 -11.02
CA SER A 332 1.68 -5.29 -11.62
C SER A 332 1.72 -5.57 -13.12
N ILE A 333 2.29 -4.61 -13.85
CA ILE A 333 2.48 -4.69 -15.30
C ILE A 333 3.85 -4.12 -15.68
N THR A 334 4.55 -4.84 -16.58
CA THR A 334 5.73 -4.32 -17.27
C THR A 334 5.45 -4.29 -18.77
N ILE A 335 5.37 -3.09 -19.31
CA ILE A 335 5.15 -2.81 -20.73
C ILE A 335 6.53 -2.61 -21.36
N LYS A 336 6.93 -3.44 -22.30
CA LYS A 336 8.20 -3.30 -23.02
C LYS A 336 7.98 -2.69 -24.40
N VAL A 337 8.79 -1.70 -24.74
CA VAL A 337 8.82 -1.13 -26.08
C VAL A 337 9.27 -2.20 -27.08
N ASN A 338 8.43 -2.46 -28.07
CA ASN A 338 8.65 -3.49 -29.09
C ASN A 338 8.94 -4.90 -28.50
N GLY A 339 8.38 -5.21 -27.33
CA GLY A 339 8.63 -6.45 -26.61
C GLY A 339 7.39 -7.08 -26.02
N LYS A 340 7.59 -8.20 -25.35
CA LYS A 340 6.52 -8.91 -24.62
C LYS A 340 6.19 -8.17 -23.33
N HIS A 341 4.90 -8.11 -22.99
CA HIS A 341 4.45 -7.52 -21.74
C HIS A 341 4.29 -8.59 -20.67
N SER A 342 4.64 -8.26 -19.44
CA SER A 342 4.42 -9.11 -18.28
C SER A 342 3.28 -8.56 -17.43
N LEU A 343 2.34 -9.42 -17.07
CA LEU A 343 1.19 -9.11 -16.22
C LEU A 343 1.17 -10.06 -15.04
N LYS A 344 0.85 -9.56 -13.87
CA LYS A 344 0.80 -10.37 -12.66
C LYS A 344 -0.36 -9.96 -11.75
N CYS A 345 -0.98 -10.96 -11.11
CA CYS A 345 -1.82 -10.78 -9.93
C CYS A 345 -1.19 -11.51 -8.76
N VAL A 346 -0.91 -10.79 -7.69
CA VAL A 346 -0.44 -11.39 -6.43
C VAL A 346 -1.63 -11.84 -5.58
N GLY A 347 -1.39 -12.80 -4.69
CA GLY A 347 -2.41 -13.23 -3.74
C GLY A 347 -1.97 -14.40 -2.89
N LYS A 348 -2.61 -14.55 -1.74
CA LYS A 348 -2.39 -15.67 -0.81
C LYS A 348 -3.54 -16.66 -0.88
N ASN A 349 -3.23 -17.92 -0.63
CA ASN A 349 -4.22 -18.98 -0.53
C ASN A 349 -4.92 -18.94 0.84
N PRO A 350 -6.25 -18.65 0.89
CA PRO A 350 -6.97 -18.60 2.16
C PRO A 350 -6.89 -19.93 2.96
N ARG A 351 -6.88 -21.07 2.25
CA ARG A 351 -6.78 -22.39 2.91
C ARG A 351 -5.44 -22.58 3.62
N LEU A 352 -4.33 -22.11 3.00
CA LEU A 352 -3.01 -22.19 3.63
C LEU A 352 -2.87 -21.20 4.78
N ALA A 353 -3.46 -20.02 4.67
CA ALA A 353 -3.53 -19.07 5.75
C ALA A 353 -4.29 -19.67 6.96
N GLN A 354 -5.40 -20.37 6.72
CA GLN A 354 -6.14 -21.08 7.77
C GLN A 354 -5.40 -22.32 8.31
N ALA A 355 -4.67 -23.07 7.47
CA ALA A 355 -3.90 -24.24 7.88
C ALA A 355 -2.67 -23.88 8.71
N LYS A 356 -1.95 -22.83 8.35
CA LYS A 356 -0.90 -22.21 9.19
C LYS A 356 -1.50 -21.59 10.47
N SER A 357 -2.73 -21.14 10.40
CA SER A 357 -3.43 -20.40 11.43
C SER A 357 -3.83 -21.20 12.66
N LYS A 358 -3.74 -22.55 12.74
CA LYS A 358 -3.87 -23.18 14.05
C LYS A 358 -2.64 -22.90 14.93
N ASN A 359 -1.47 -22.79 14.35
CA ASN A 359 -0.27 -22.32 15.08
C ASN A 359 -0.12 -20.80 15.00
N ASP A 360 -0.45 -20.17 13.86
CA ASP A 360 -0.34 -18.71 13.70
C ASP A 360 -1.53 -17.96 14.33
N LYS A 361 -2.72 -18.54 14.45
CA LYS A 361 -3.78 -17.98 15.31
C LYS A 361 -3.39 -18.06 16.77
N ASN A 362 -2.67 -19.10 17.18
CA ASN A 362 -2.09 -19.13 18.52
C ASN A 362 -0.91 -18.15 18.64
N ILE A 363 -0.12 -17.94 17.61
CA ILE A 363 1.00 -16.98 17.60
C ILE A 363 0.48 -15.56 17.31
N THR A 364 -0.45 -15.36 16.39
CA THR A 364 -1.12 -14.07 16.16
C THR A 364 -2.12 -13.77 17.30
N GLY A 365 -2.75 -14.77 17.89
CA GLY A 365 -3.52 -14.64 19.11
C GLY A 365 -2.62 -14.41 20.33
N LEU A 366 -1.41 -14.98 20.41
CA LEU A 366 -0.39 -14.69 21.41
C LEU A 366 0.35 -13.37 21.10
N VAL A 367 0.60 -13.03 19.86
CA VAL A 367 1.15 -11.72 19.45
C VAL A 367 0.07 -10.64 19.58
N ASN A 368 -1.19 -10.92 19.27
CA ASN A 368 -2.31 -10.03 19.57
C ASN A 368 -2.64 -10.00 21.06
N GLN A 369 -2.42 -11.08 21.81
CA GLN A 369 -2.46 -11.09 23.29
C GLN A 369 -1.20 -10.49 23.92
N ILE A 370 -0.06 -10.54 23.26
CA ILE A 370 1.15 -9.83 23.66
C ILE A 370 1.09 -8.36 23.19
N GLU A 371 0.43 -8.03 22.12
CA GLU A 371 0.16 -6.64 21.69
C GLU A 371 -1.09 -6.05 22.38
N ALA A 372 -2.10 -6.85 22.71
CA ALA A 372 -3.23 -6.51 23.58
C ALA A 372 -2.85 -6.62 25.06
N GLY A 373 -1.93 -7.48 25.40
CA GLY A 373 -1.26 -7.56 26.66
C GLY A 373 0.17 -7.07 26.56
N LYS A 374 0.40 -5.88 26.02
CA LYS A 374 1.53 -5.10 26.50
C LYS A 374 1.24 -4.85 27.96
N ILE A 375 1.66 -5.84 28.77
CA ILE A 375 1.97 -5.63 30.17
C ILE A 375 2.87 -4.41 30.17
N VAL A 376 2.31 -3.25 30.50
CA VAL A 376 3.12 -2.07 30.74
C VAL A 376 3.89 -2.41 31.99
N VAL A 377 5.10 -2.93 31.84
CA VAL A 377 5.96 -3.24 32.96
C VAL A 377 6.54 -1.93 33.43
N HIS A 378 5.94 -1.36 34.45
CA HIS A 378 6.56 -0.30 35.21
C HIS A 378 7.55 -0.95 36.17
N SER A 379 8.85 -0.76 35.96
CA SER A 379 9.85 -1.18 36.93
C SER A 379 10.20 0.01 37.84
N TYR A 380 10.03 -0.21 39.13
CA TYR A 380 10.42 0.74 40.15
C TYR A 380 11.57 0.11 40.95
N LEU A 381 12.65 0.86 41.11
CA LEU A 381 13.79 0.47 41.91
C LEU A 381 13.89 1.44 43.10
N ASN A 382 13.81 0.93 44.30
CA ASN A 382 14.11 1.69 45.49
C ASN A 382 15.39 1.10 46.12
N ALA A 383 16.50 1.83 46.04
CA ALA A 383 17.78 1.42 46.57
C ALA A 383 18.04 2.03 47.98
N SER A 384 17.04 2.69 48.55
CA SER A 384 17.19 3.26 49.90
C SER A 384 17.15 2.18 50.98
N PRO A 385 18.09 2.18 51.95
CA PRO A 385 18.03 1.27 53.05
C PRO A 385 16.93 1.68 54.02
N TYR A 386 16.13 0.71 54.46
CA TYR A 386 15.08 0.87 55.46
C TYR A 386 15.38 -0.02 56.64
N THR A 387 15.22 0.51 57.85
CA THR A 387 15.27 -0.29 59.05
C THR A 387 13.88 -0.73 59.41
N ILE A 388 13.63 -2.07 59.39
CA ILE A 388 12.34 -2.66 59.73
C ILE A 388 12.29 -2.90 61.21
N GLY A 389 11.29 -2.31 61.87
CA GLY A 389 11.05 -2.45 63.33
C GLY A 389 9.75 -3.20 63.62
N SER A 390 9.19 -2.95 64.78
CA SER A 390 7.92 -3.51 65.21
C SER A 390 6.70 -2.77 64.68
N THR A 391 6.90 -1.68 63.94
CA THR A 391 5.86 -0.89 63.28
C THR A 391 6.00 -1.02 61.77
N ASP A 392 4.85 -0.96 61.10
CA ASP A 392 4.82 -1.02 59.63
C ASP A 392 5.63 0.11 59.02
N THR A 393 6.49 -0.22 58.05
CA THR A 393 7.32 0.73 57.32
C THR A 393 6.98 0.65 55.85
N GLU A 394 6.49 1.74 55.27
CA GLU A 394 6.25 1.82 53.85
C GLU A 394 7.58 1.89 53.07
N ILE A 395 7.86 0.86 52.28
CA ILE A 395 9.11 0.75 51.50
C ILE A 395 8.88 1.08 50.02
N VAL A 396 7.67 0.90 49.51
CA VAL A 396 7.29 1.24 48.11
C VAL A 396 5.83 1.66 48.11
N SER A 397 5.51 2.78 47.53
CA SER A 397 4.16 3.23 47.21
C SER A 397 4.07 3.48 45.71
N ILE A 398 3.13 2.82 45.02
CA ILE A 398 2.91 2.95 43.60
C ILE A 398 1.44 3.33 43.38
N GLU A 399 1.21 4.55 42.92
CA GLU A 399 -0.11 5.00 42.54
C GLU A 399 -0.33 4.73 41.05
N PHE A 400 -1.43 4.09 40.67
CA PHE A 400 -1.82 3.92 39.29
C PHE A 400 -3.32 4.16 39.14
N ALA A 401 -3.71 4.65 37.96
CA ALA A 401 -5.11 4.80 37.60
C ALA A 401 -5.34 4.12 36.24
N SER A 402 -6.48 3.43 36.12
CA SER A 402 -6.95 2.87 34.86
C SER A 402 -8.34 3.43 34.55
N ASN A 403 -8.59 3.73 33.28
CA ASN A 403 -9.90 4.17 32.80
C ASN A 403 -10.83 3.01 32.42
N GLU A 404 -10.35 1.78 32.52
CA GLU A 404 -11.05 0.55 32.12
C GLU A 404 -10.76 -0.56 33.17
N ASP A 405 -11.60 -1.61 33.23
CA ASP A 405 -11.33 -2.79 34.02
C ASP A 405 -9.99 -3.41 33.55
N THR A 406 -9.03 -3.43 34.46
CA THR A 406 -7.66 -3.84 34.15
C THR A 406 -7.16 -4.82 35.19
N ASP A 407 -6.63 -5.96 34.72
CA ASP A 407 -5.91 -6.90 35.58
C ASP A 407 -4.48 -6.38 35.82
N ALA A 408 -4.09 -6.22 37.07
CA ALA A 408 -2.74 -5.82 37.44
C ALA A 408 -2.04 -6.97 38.17
N GLN A 409 -0.81 -7.27 37.78
CA GLN A 409 0.06 -8.24 38.46
C GLN A 409 1.27 -7.51 39.04
N PHE A 410 1.54 -7.73 40.30
CA PHE A 410 2.68 -7.18 40.99
C PHE A 410 3.73 -8.26 41.22
N PHE A 411 4.95 -8.00 40.78
CA PHE A 411 6.12 -8.80 41.13
C PHE A 411 7.07 -7.92 41.95
N ALA A 412 7.36 -8.31 43.17
CA ALA A 412 8.31 -7.60 44.00
C ALA A 412 9.48 -8.52 44.37
N SER A 413 10.70 -8.03 44.25
CA SER A 413 11.89 -8.68 44.78
C SER A 413 12.47 -7.75 45.83
N ILE A 414 12.51 -8.24 47.06
CA ILE A 414 13.00 -7.50 48.22
C ILE A 414 14.28 -8.17 48.70
N LEU A 415 15.35 -7.43 48.79
CA LEU A 415 16.60 -7.87 49.40
C LEU A 415 16.53 -7.51 50.88
N LEU A 416 16.59 -8.54 51.73
CA LEU A 416 16.64 -8.39 53.17
C LEU A 416 18.05 -8.73 53.68
N GLU A 417 18.69 -7.78 54.29
CA GLU A 417 19.94 -8.00 55.03
C GLU A 417 19.60 -8.12 56.53
N VAL A 418 19.90 -9.27 57.10
CA VAL A 418 19.62 -9.56 58.49
C VAL A 418 20.92 -9.65 59.24
N GLU A 419 21.19 -8.69 60.12
CA GLU A 419 22.27 -8.78 61.04
C GLU A 419 21.87 -9.68 62.23
N ALA A 420 22.60 -10.76 62.40
CA ALA A 420 22.38 -11.69 63.51
C ALA A 420 23.01 -11.13 64.79
N ASP A 421 22.18 -10.90 65.79
CA ASP A 421 22.67 -10.76 67.16
C ASP A 421 23.04 -12.17 67.71
N THR A 422 23.86 -12.25 68.74
CA THR A 422 24.50 -13.47 69.26
C THR A 422 23.58 -14.55 69.79
N VAL A 423 22.29 -14.50 69.53
CA VAL A 423 21.25 -15.51 69.93
C VAL A 423 20.42 -15.90 68.71
N GLU A 424 20.34 -17.21 68.42
CA GLU A 424 19.45 -17.73 67.37
C GLU A 424 17.99 -17.27 67.63
N LYS A 425 17.46 -16.49 66.67
CA LYS A 425 16.06 -16.08 66.64
C LYS A 425 15.48 -16.42 65.30
N THR A 426 14.35 -17.10 65.25
CA THR A 426 13.50 -17.25 64.07
C THR A 426 12.57 -16.06 63.97
N GLY A 427 12.57 -15.35 62.86
CA GLY A 427 11.68 -14.24 62.55
C GLY A 427 10.80 -14.55 61.34
N GLN A 428 9.57 -14.05 61.36
CA GLN A 428 8.68 -14.08 60.21
C GLN A 428 8.43 -12.63 59.73
N ALA A 429 8.66 -12.40 58.47
CA ALA A 429 8.30 -11.14 57.85
C ALA A 429 6.92 -11.27 57.19
N THR A 430 6.02 -10.33 57.46
CA THR A 430 4.69 -10.26 56.84
C THR A 430 4.60 -8.91 56.09
N GLY A 431 4.07 -8.94 54.87
CA GLY A 431 3.79 -7.76 54.12
C GLY A 431 2.31 -7.64 53.73
N THR A 432 1.81 -6.43 53.64
CA THR A 432 0.43 -6.15 53.23
C THR A 432 0.46 -5.32 51.96
N ILE A 433 -0.29 -5.73 50.93
CA ILE A 433 -0.54 -4.95 49.75
C ILE A 433 -1.94 -4.37 49.86
N THR A 434 -2.06 -3.05 49.86
CA THR A 434 -3.35 -2.35 49.86
C THR A 434 -3.63 -1.82 48.49
N ILE A 435 -4.72 -2.25 47.85
CA ILE A 435 -5.22 -1.72 46.59
C ILE A 435 -6.42 -0.85 46.93
N PRO A 436 -6.38 0.49 46.74
CA PRO A 436 -7.50 1.37 47.08
C PRO A 436 -8.67 1.23 46.12
#